data_8c13cd927c82939bfa92df9fe243c87b
#
_entry.id   8c13cd927c82939bfa92df9fe243c87b
#
_cell.length_a   1.000
_cell.length_b   1.000
_cell.length_c   1.000
_cell.angle_alpha   90.00
_cell.angle_beta   90.00
_cell.angle_gamma   90.00
#
_symmetry.space_group_name_H-M   'P 1'
#
loop_
_entity.id
_entity.type
_entity.pdbx_description
1 polymer ?
#
loop_
_entity_poly.entity_id
_entity_poly.type
_entity_poly.pdbx_seq_one_letter_code
_entity_poly.pdbx_strand_id
1 'polypeptide(L)'
;MRRTTLAAASAAVLLLLGCDSGTAPPPADSETADATPENAPGIALGEARVQLPVVSGRPGAAYFTLTQASGPPRKLVAVSVEMAGRAEMHETAKDGAMSTMKPVRDVPIASGETLKFEPGGYHVMLFDLDPKLRFEKTVRLTVSFDNGDKASVSAPVATIADSMGDMG
;
A
#
# COMPACT_ATOMS: atom_id res chain seq x y z
N MET A 1 -14.41 -75.96 -32.22
CA MET A 1 -14.88 -77.08 -31.44
C MET A 1 -15.22 -76.61 -30.03
N ARG A 2 -16.46 -76.89 -29.65
CA ARG A 2 -17.01 -77.01 -28.30
C ARG A 2 -16.91 -75.77 -27.39
N ARG A 3 -18.03 -75.14 -27.14
CA ARG A 3 -19.22 -75.42 -26.31
C ARG A 3 -19.07 -74.88 -24.89
N THR A 4 -19.91 -73.89 -24.62
CA THR A 4 -21.00 -73.82 -23.62
C THR A 4 -20.53 -73.85 -22.18
N THR A 5 -20.96 -72.93 -21.31
CA THR A 5 -22.33 -72.91 -20.77
C THR A 5 -22.58 -71.62 -19.99
N LEU A 6 -23.83 -71.21 -20.04
CA LEU A 6 -24.57 -70.27 -19.17
C LEU A 6 -24.42 -70.58 -17.65
N ALA A 7 -24.47 -69.55 -16.84
CA ALA A 7 -25.26 -69.59 -15.60
C ALA A 7 -25.63 -68.15 -15.21
N ALA A 8 -26.90 -67.93 -15.13
CA ALA A 8 -27.60 -66.75 -14.65
C ALA A 8 -27.79 -66.87 -13.12
N ALA A 9 -27.75 -65.76 -12.44
CA ALA A 9 -28.45 -65.49 -11.16
C ALA A 9 -28.31 -64.01 -10.86
N SER A 10 -29.34 -63.25 -11.11
CA SER A 10 -30.36 -62.73 -10.18
C SER A 10 -29.90 -61.78 -9.09
N ALA A 11 -30.31 -60.53 -9.27
CA ALA A 11 -30.95 -59.61 -8.31
C ALA A 11 -30.16 -59.14 -7.07
N ALA A 12 -29.95 -57.82 -7.05
CA ALA A 12 -30.45 -56.96 -5.97
C ALA A 12 -30.25 -55.50 -6.35
N VAL A 13 -31.36 -54.88 -6.70
CA VAL A 13 -31.49 -53.41 -6.77
C VAL A 13 -31.47 -52.89 -5.37
N LEU A 14 -30.45 -52.13 -5.02
CA LEU A 14 -30.47 -51.22 -3.84
C LEU A 14 -30.34 -49.80 -4.37
N LEU A 15 -31.45 -49.14 -4.47
CA LEU A 15 -31.58 -47.69 -4.64
C LEU A 15 -31.09 -47.04 -3.31
N LEU A 16 -29.89 -46.55 -3.29
CA LEU A 16 -29.45 -45.57 -2.32
C LEU A 16 -29.56 -44.22 -2.98
N LEU A 17 -30.62 -43.49 -2.64
CA LEU A 17 -30.67 -42.03 -2.80
C LEU A 17 -29.58 -41.42 -1.95
N GLY A 18 -28.41 -41.19 -2.53
CA GLY A 18 -27.39 -40.30 -1.99
C GLY A 18 -27.84 -38.86 -2.23
N CYS A 19 -28.32 -38.20 -1.20
CA CYS A 19 -28.39 -36.74 -1.21
C CYS A 19 -26.96 -36.22 -1.36
N ASP A 20 -26.64 -35.78 -2.57
CA ASP A 20 -25.47 -34.96 -2.84
C ASP A 20 -25.70 -33.62 -2.12
N SER A 21 -25.27 -33.55 -0.89
CA SER A 21 -25.12 -32.27 -0.20
C SER A 21 -23.96 -31.54 -0.85
N GLY A 22 -24.26 -30.78 -1.90
CA GLY A 22 -23.35 -29.82 -2.46
C GLY A 22 -22.84 -28.91 -1.35
N THR A 23 -21.69 -29.26 -0.80
CA THR A 23 -20.92 -28.35 0.05
C THR A 23 -20.50 -27.19 -0.86
N ALA A 24 -21.26 -26.10 -0.80
CA ALA A 24 -20.81 -24.84 -1.35
C ALA A 24 -19.40 -24.56 -0.75
N PRO A 25 -18.42 -24.16 -1.57
CA PRO A 25 -17.15 -23.70 -1.02
C PRO A 25 -17.48 -22.60 -0.03
N PRO A 26 -16.80 -22.57 1.14
CA PRO A 26 -16.97 -21.48 2.08
C PRO A 26 -16.76 -20.16 1.33
N PRO A 27 -17.53 -19.11 1.64
CA PRO A 27 -17.24 -17.79 1.09
C PRO A 27 -15.77 -17.52 1.42
N ALA A 28 -14.99 -17.15 0.40
CA ALA A 28 -13.65 -16.67 0.59
C ALA A 28 -13.77 -15.56 1.63
N ASP A 29 -13.30 -15.85 2.84
CA ASP A 29 -13.12 -14.84 3.85
C ASP A 29 -12.33 -13.74 3.16
N SER A 30 -13.00 -12.63 2.93
CA SER A 30 -12.31 -11.38 2.68
C SER A 30 -11.54 -11.12 3.96
N GLU A 31 -10.37 -11.72 4.05
CA GLU A 31 -9.36 -11.24 4.97
C GLU A 31 -9.23 -9.75 4.69
N THR A 32 -9.91 -8.99 5.51
CA THR A 32 -9.54 -7.62 5.76
C THR A 32 -8.10 -7.75 6.24
N ALA A 33 -7.18 -7.65 5.28
CA ALA A 33 -5.78 -7.68 5.58
C ALA A 33 -5.51 -6.48 6.49
N ASP A 34 -5.54 -6.74 7.77
CA ASP A 34 -4.79 -5.97 8.75
C ASP A 34 -3.33 -6.24 8.41
N ALA A 35 -2.92 -5.67 7.27
CA ALA A 35 -1.60 -5.89 6.71
C ALA A 35 -0.63 -5.23 7.66
N THR A 36 0.00 -6.05 8.48
CA THR A 36 1.20 -5.69 9.24
C THR A 36 2.10 -4.85 8.33
N PRO A 37 2.60 -3.69 8.80
CA PRO A 37 3.49 -2.86 7.99
C PRO A 37 4.60 -3.72 7.40
N GLU A 38 4.71 -3.77 6.09
CA GLU A 38 5.83 -4.42 5.43
C GLU A 38 7.07 -3.61 5.72
N ASN A 39 8.08 -4.23 6.32
CA ASN A 39 9.36 -3.60 6.57
C ASN A 39 10.44 -4.34 5.81
N ALA A 40 10.88 -3.78 4.70
CA ALA A 40 12.06 -4.26 3.99
C ALA A 40 13.27 -4.27 4.94
N PRO A 41 14.09 -5.34 4.93
CA PRO A 41 15.26 -5.42 5.80
C PRO A 41 16.20 -4.21 5.65
N GLY A 42 16.60 -3.62 6.78
CA GLY A 42 17.48 -2.46 6.81
C GLY A 42 16.82 -1.14 6.45
N ILE A 43 15.50 -1.11 6.23
CA ILE A 43 14.73 0.10 5.97
C ILE A 43 13.93 0.47 7.21
N ALA A 44 14.00 1.73 7.61
CA ALA A 44 13.13 2.34 8.61
C ALA A 44 12.36 3.49 7.97
N LEU A 45 11.03 3.44 8.11
CA LEU A 45 10.11 4.47 7.65
C LEU A 45 9.45 5.09 8.88
N GLY A 46 9.60 6.40 9.07
CA GLY A 46 9.11 7.12 10.25
C GLY A 46 8.66 8.53 9.95
N GLU A 47 8.20 9.23 10.99
CA GLU A 47 7.72 10.62 10.92
C GLU A 47 6.73 10.87 9.78
N ALA A 48 5.97 9.82 9.43
CA ALA A 48 5.03 9.89 8.32
C ALA A 48 3.81 10.73 8.71
N ARG A 49 3.32 11.55 7.77
CA ARG A 49 2.06 12.27 7.90
C ARG A 49 1.45 12.53 6.53
N VAL A 50 0.15 12.54 6.47
CA VAL A 50 -0.64 12.95 5.30
C VAL A 50 -1.33 14.26 5.61
N GLN A 51 -1.12 15.26 4.77
CA GLN A 51 -1.72 16.57 4.89
C GLN A 51 -2.81 16.75 3.83
N LEU A 52 -4.02 16.97 4.29
CA LEU A 52 -5.16 17.23 3.42
C LEU A 52 -5.13 18.65 2.87
N PRO A 53 -5.64 18.85 1.64
CA PRO A 53 -5.76 20.18 1.09
C PRO A 53 -6.87 20.97 1.80
N VAL A 54 -6.69 22.29 1.88
CA VAL A 54 -7.71 23.21 2.44
C VAL A 54 -8.99 23.18 1.60
N VAL A 55 -8.83 23.06 0.28
CA VAL A 55 -9.93 23.08 -0.67
C VAL A 55 -10.10 21.68 -1.25
N SER A 56 -11.28 21.11 -1.15
CA SER A 56 -11.61 19.81 -1.74
C SER A 56 -11.31 19.79 -3.24
N GLY A 57 -10.82 18.65 -3.74
CA GLY A 57 -10.44 18.48 -5.15
C GLY A 57 -9.05 19.03 -5.51
N ARG A 58 -8.33 19.64 -4.55
CA ARG A 58 -6.91 19.98 -4.70
C ARG A 58 -6.04 18.82 -4.25
N PRO A 59 -4.80 18.72 -4.74
CA PRO A 59 -3.85 17.72 -4.24
C PRO A 59 -3.56 17.90 -2.75
N GLY A 60 -3.43 16.78 -2.05
CA GLY A 60 -2.83 16.71 -0.72
C GLY A 60 -1.34 16.50 -0.80
N ALA A 61 -0.70 16.32 0.34
CA ALA A 61 0.72 16.03 0.43
C ALA A 61 1.00 14.91 1.45
N ALA A 62 2.07 14.15 1.23
CA ALA A 62 2.60 13.26 2.24
C ALA A 62 4.08 13.54 2.48
N TYR A 63 4.47 13.39 3.73
CA TYR A 63 5.81 13.62 4.24
C TYR A 63 6.22 12.44 5.11
N PHE A 64 7.49 12.09 5.10
CA PHE A 64 8.04 11.01 5.91
C PHE A 64 9.57 11.06 5.93
N THR A 65 10.15 10.32 6.86
CA THR A 65 11.59 10.09 6.93
C THR A 65 11.88 8.64 6.54
N LEU A 66 12.79 8.43 5.60
CA LEU A 66 13.21 7.12 5.11
C LEU A 66 14.69 6.92 5.41
N THR A 67 15.02 5.93 6.23
CA THR A 67 16.40 5.59 6.59
C THR A 67 16.76 4.20 6.07
N GLN A 68 17.87 4.11 5.36
CA GLN A 68 18.50 2.83 5.02
C GLN A 68 19.68 2.57 5.95
N ALA A 69 19.44 1.84 7.03
CA ALA A 69 20.48 1.55 8.03
C ALA A 69 21.53 0.57 7.51
N SER A 70 21.15 -0.36 6.63
CA SER A 70 22.05 -1.39 6.11
C SER A 70 21.58 -1.93 4.76
N GLY A 71 22.44 -2.70 4.09
CA GLY A 71 22.15 -3.32 2.80
C GLY A 71 22.72 -2.54 1.60
N PRO A 72 22.58 -3.06 0.38
CA PRO A 72 23.06 -2.40 -0.83
C PRO A 72 22.26 -1.10 -1.09
N PRO A 73 22.83 -0.13 -1.80
CA PRO A 73 22.10 1.05 -2.25
C PRO A 73 20.84 0.66 -3.02
N ARG A 74 19.77 1.41 -2.83
CA ARG A 74 18.46 1.21 -3.46
C ARG A 74 17.96 2.51 -4.08
N LYS A 75 16.88 2.41 -4.86
CA LYS A 75 16.15 3.56 -5.35
C LYS A 75 14.70 3.47 -4.87
N LEU A 76 14.20 4.52 -4.25
CA LEU A 76 12.79 4.70 -4.02
C LEU A 76 12.14 5.04 -5.36
N VAL A 77 11.25 4.18 -5.86
CA VAL A 77 10.64 4.31 -7.20
C VAL A 77 9.15 4.62 -7.15
N ALA A 78 8.49 4.36 -6.03
CA ALA A 78 7.08 4.69 -5.87
C ALA A 78 6.71 4.92 -4.41
N VAL A 79 5.71 5.75 -4.21
CA VAL A 79 5.00 5.93 -2.94
C VAL A 79 3.53 5.74 -3.21
N SER A 80 2.81 5.07 -2.33
CA SER A 80 1.36 4.98 -2.35
C SER A 80 0.80 5.32 -0.97
N VAL A 81 -0.37 5.93 -0.97
CA VAL A 81 -1.11 6.25 0.24
C VAL A 81 -2.52 5.69 0.06
N GLU A 82 -2.98 4.96 1.05
CA GLU A 82 -4.33 4.43 1.07
C GLU A 82 -5.35 5.57 0.91
N MET A 83 -6.42 5.32 0.15
CA MET A 83 -7.46 6.30 -0.18
C MET A 83 -6.98 7.49 -1.05
N ALA A 84 -5.78 7.43 -1.62
CA ALA A 84 -5.33 8.30 -2.69
C ALA A 84 -5.29 7.52 -4.01
N GLY A 85 -5.90 8.05 -5.07
CA GLY A 85 -5.90 7.38 -6.37
C GLY A 85 -4.54 7.42 -7.05
N ARG A 86 -3.72 8.45 -6.75
CA ARG A 86 -2.40 8.64 -7.33
C ARG A 86 -1.48 9.41 -6.40
N ALA A 87 -0.22 8.99 -6.34
CA ALA A 87 0.84 9.65 -5.60
C ALA A 87 2.04 9.91 -6.51
N GLU A 88 2.60 11.10 -6.45
CA GLU A 88 3.76 11.52 -7.26
C GLU A 88 4.83 12.13 -6.37
N MET A 89 6.07 11.66 -6.52
CA MET A 89 7.22 12.27 -5.83
C MET A 89 7.65 13.54 -6.57
N HIS A 90 7.85 14.59 -5.81
CA HIS A 90 8.31 15.88 -6.30
C HIS A 90 9.51 16.38 -5.49
N GLU A 91 10.32 17.22 -6.10
CA GLU A 91 11.42 17.95 -5.46
C GLU A 91 11.16 19.44 -5.64
N THR A 92 11.33 20.19 -4.57
CA THR A 92 11.33 21.65 -4.61
C THR A 92 12.75 22.13 -4.83
N ALA A 93 13.06 22.61 -6.05
CA ALA A 93 14.32 23.25 -6.36
C ALA A 93 14.20 24.77 -6.09
N LYS A 94 15.16 25.35 -5.40
CA LYS A 94 15.28 26.80 -5.21
C LYS A 94 16.28 27.34 -6.20
N ASP A 95 15.85 28.31 -7.00
CA ASP A 95 16.70 29.07 -7.91
C ASP A 95 16.57 30.55 -7.55
N GLY A 96 17.50 31.03 -6.72
CA GLY A 96 17.45 32.36 -6.11
C GLY A 96 16.18 32.57 -5.26
N ALA A 97 15.37 33.54 -5.63
CA ALA A 97 14.10 33.84 -4.95
C ALA A 97 12.92 33.01 -5.48
N MET A 98 13.11 32.22 -6.53
CA MET A 98 12.07 31.40 -7.16
C MET A 98 12.14 29.97 -6.65
N SER A 99 10.99 29.38 -6.38
CA SER A 99 10.84 27.98 -6.00
C SER A 99 10.07 27.25 -7.10
N THR A 100 10.65 26.18 -7.63
CA THR A 100 10.03 25.37 -8.69
C THR A 100 9.90 23.93 -8.21
N MET A 101 8.71 23.34 -8.36
CA MET A 101 8.49 21.92 -8.09
C MET A 101 8.69 21.12 -9.36
N LYS A 102 9.46 20.05 -9.27
CA LYS A 102 9.72 19.14 -10.39
C LYS A 102 9.35 17.71 -9.97
N PRO A 103 8.64 16.95 -10.81
CA PRO A 103 8.39 15.54 -10.55
C PRO A 103 9.73 14.77 -10.62
N VAL A 104 9.92 13.84 -9.68
CA VAL A 104 11.06 12.92 -9.67
C VAL A 104 10.55 11.48 -9.80
N ARG A 105 11.23 10.67 -10.60
CA ARG A 105 10.83 9.28 -10.86
C ARG A 105 11.42 8.31 -9.85
N ASP A 106 12.63 8.58 -9.42
CA ASP A 106 13.34 7.78 -8.44
C ASP A 106 14.23 8.66 -7.57
N VAL A 107 14.43 8.24 -6.32
CA VAL A 107 15.32 8.90 -5.38
C VAL A 107 16.28 7.84 -4.84
N PRO A 108 17.58 7.95 -5.13
CA PRO A 108 18.57 7.00 -4.61
C PRO A 108 18.73 7.16 -3.11
N ILE A 109 18.98 6.06 -2.41
CA ILE A 109 19.34 6.03 -1.01
C ILE A 109 20.48 5.04 -0.79
N ALA A 110 21.56 5.51 -0.18
CA ALA A 110 22.71 4.71 0.17
C ALA A 110 22.59 4.07 1.55
N SER A 111 23.42 3.08 1.83
CA SER A 111 23.52 2.51 3.19
C SER A 111 23.98 3.56 4.19
N GLY A 112 23.29 3.67 5.32
CA GLY A 112 23.54 4.67 6.35
C GLY A 112 22.89 6.03 6.06
N GLU A 113 22.20 6.19 4.94
CA GLU A 113 21.59 7.46 4.54
C GLU A 113 20.15 7.59 5.08
N THR A 114 19.76 8.83 5.33
CA THR A 114 18.39 9.21 5.68
C THR A 114 17.89 10.27 4.71
N LEU A 115 16.83 9.96 4.01
CA LEU A 115 16.08 10.86 3.14
C LEU A 115 14.91 11.46 3.90
N LYS A 116 14.73 12.76 3.78
CA LYS A 116 13.58 13.46 4.35
C LYS A 116 12.67 13.97 3.25
N PHE A 117 11.42 13.53 3.30
CA PHE A 117 10.34 14.09 2.51
C PHE A 117 9.64 15.13 3.39
N GLU A 118 9.93 16.41 3.12
CA GLU A 118 9.50 17.54 3.93
C GLU A 118 9.14 18.76 3.09
N PRO A 119 8.37 19.73 3.61
CA PRO A 119 8.08 20.96 2.89
C PRO A 119 9.35 21.70 2.46
N GLY A 120 9.43 22.05 1.19
CA GLY A 120 10.60 22.75 0.62
C GLY A 120 11.74 21.85 0.16
N GLY A 121 11.60 20.53 0.31
CA GLY A 121 12.50 19.50 -0.22
C GLY A 121 11.73 18.50 -1.06
N TYR A 122 12.11 17.21 -0.94
CA TYR A 122 11.30 16.11 -1.46
C TYR A 122 9.95 16.07 -0.75
N HIS A 123 8.90 15.79 -1.50
CA HIS A 123 7.54 15.61 -0.96
C HIS A 123 6.74 14.75 -1.92
N VAL A 124 5.63 14.18 -1.44
CA VAL A 124 4.72 13.39 -2.27
C VAL A 124 3.42 14.17 -2.44
N MET A 125 3.03 14.41 -3.68
CA MET A 125 1.74 14.97 -4.01
C MET A 125 0.71 13.86 -4.17
N LEU A 126 -0.45 14.02 -3.53
CA LEU A 126 -1.54 13.06 -3.52
C LEU A 126 -2.73 13.61 -4.31
N PHE A 127 -3.16 12.85 -5.31
CA PHE A 127 -4.26 13.20 -6.19
C PHE A 127 -5.41 12.23 -6.01
N ASP A 128 -6.59 12.65 -6.44
CA ASP A 128 -7.80 11.82 -6.46
C ASP A 128 -8.09 11.22 -5.07
N LEU A 129 -8.06 12.08 -4.05
CA LEU A 129 -8.29 11.70 -2.67
C LEU A 129 -9.75 11.31 -2.45
N ASP A 130 -9.99 10.14 -1.83
CA ASP A 130 -11.32 9.78 -1.39
C ASP A 130 -11.82 10.82 -0.36
N PRO A 131 -13.03 11.37 -0.54
CA PRO A 131 -13.59 12.33 0.43
C PRO A 131 -13.71 11.80 1.85
N LYS A 132 -13.73 10.48 2.03
CA LYS A 132 -13.76 9.84 3.36
C LYS A 132 -12.45 9.98 4.11
N LEU A 133 -11.33 10.20 3.41
CA LEU A 133 -10.00 10.35 4.01
C LEU A 133 -9.98 11.41 5.13
N ARG A 134 -10.83 12.44 5.04
CA ARG A 134 -10.96 13.47 6.09
C ARG A 134 -11.47 12.97 7.44
N PHE A 135 -12.06 11.79 7.47
CA PHE A 135 -12.62 11.18 8.69
C PHE A 135 -11.67 10.13 9.28
N GLU A 136 -10.61 9.79 8.56
CA GLU A 136 -9.60 8.85 9.02
C GLU A 136 -8.59 9.56 9.93
N LYS A 137 -8.21 8.89 11.00
CA LYS A 137 -7.13 9.38 11.88
C LYS A 137 -5.75 9.06 11.32
N THR A 138 -5.64 7.91 10.69
CA THR A 138 -4.42 7.39 10.10
C THR A 138 -4.73 6.64 8.81
N VAL A 139 -3.79 6.63 7.90
CA VAL A 139 -3.82 5.82 6.67
C VAL A 139 -2.48 5.15 6.46
N ARG A 140 -2.47 4.06 5.70
CA ARG A 140 -1.23 3.39 5.33
C ARG A 140 -0.50 4.17 4.24
N LEU A 141 0.77 4.47 4.49
CA LEU A 141 1.72 4.96 3.52
C LEU A 141 2.71 3.85 3.23
N THR A 142 2.91 3.53 1.95
CA THR A 142 3.83 2.48 1.49
C THR A 142 4.84 3.07 0.52
N VAL A 143 6.10 2.77 0.73
CA VAL A 143 7.19 3.08 -0.19
C VAL A 143 7.62 1.79 -0.90
N SER A 144 7.99 1.88 -2.18
CA SER A 144 8.46 0.75 -2.99
C SER A 144 9.81 1.06 -3.61
N PHE A 145 10.69 0.07 -3.61
CA PHE A 145 12.05 0.17 -4.12
C PHE A 145 12.21 -0.54 -5.46
N ASP A 146 13.27 -0.20 -6.17
CA ASP A 146 13.62 -0.75 -7.49
C ASP A 146 13.88 -2.27 -7.48
N ASN A 147 14.23 -2.83 -6.34
CA ASN A 147 14.44 -4.27 -6.13
C ASN A 147 13.13 -5.03 -5.77
N GLY A 148 11.99 -4.33 -5.72
CA GLY A 148 10.69 -4.90 -5.35
C GLY A 148 10.38 -4.90 -3.86
N ASP A 149 11.33 -4.53 -3.01
CA ASP A 149 11.10 -4.38 -1.58
C ASP A 149 10.11 -3.25 -1.29
N LYS A 150 9.39 -3.38 -0.17
CA LYS A 150 8.44 -2.37 0.30
C LYS A 150 8.61 -2.12 1.78
N ALA A 151 8.24 -0.92 2.20
CA ALA A 151 8.07 -0.59 3.61
C ALA A 151 6.80 0.23 3.79
N SER A 152 6.07 -0.02 4.87
CA SER A 152 4.80 0.64 5.15
C SER A 152 4.78 1.20 6.56
N VAL A 153 4.05 2.29 6.74
CA VAL A 153 3.83 2.91 8.04
C VAL A 153 2.42 3.48 8.12
N SER A 154 1.85 3.51 9.31
CA SER A 154 0.61 4.22 9.59
C SER A 154 0.91 5.71 9.72
N ALA A 155 0.38 6.53 8.81
CA ALA A 155 0.60 7.97 8.75
C ALA A 155 -0.64 8.70 9.28
N PRO A 156 -0.50 9.58 10.30
CA PRO A 156 -1.58 10.46 10.73
C PRO A 156 -2.09 11.31 9.57
N VAL A 157 -3.40 11.51 9.52
CA VAL A 157 -4.07 12.42 8.59
C VAL A 157 -4.31 13.74 9.32
N ALA A 158 -3.75 14.82 8.79
CA ALA A 158 -3.87 16.15 9.35
C ALA A 158 -4.48 17.13 8.34
N THR A 159 -5.26 18.05 8.84
CA THR A 159 -5.62 19.26 8.10
C THR A 159 -4.57 20.35 8.35
N ILE A 160 -4.56 21.41 7.53
CA ILE A 160 -3.66 22.55 7.76
C ILE A 160 -3.98 23.22 9.10
N ALA A 161 -5.23 23.20 9.54
CA ALA A 161 -5.64 23.74 10.83
C ALA A 161 -4.96 23.00 12.01
N ASP A 162 -4.86 21.67 11.90
CA ASP A 162 -4.20 20.85 12.92
C ASP A 162 -2.69 21.14 13.01
N SER A 163 -2.07 21.44 11.85
CA SER A 163 -0.63 21.77 11.80
C SER A 163 -0.27 23.14 12.38
N MET A 164 -1.25 24.05 12.49
CA MET A 164 -1.04 25.39 13.09
C MET A 164 -1.25 25.38 14.61
N GLY A 165 -1.93 24.37 15.16
CA GLY A 165 -2.22 24.25 16.58
C GLY A 165 -1.05 23.76 17.44
N ASP A 166 0.00 23.20 16.85
CA ASP A 166 1.14 22.60 17.55
C ASP A 166 2.33 23.56 17.73
N MET A 167 2.17 24.83 17.37
CA MET A 167 3.19 25.89 17.52
C MET A 167 2.84 26.89 18.63
N GLY A 168 2.10 26.45 19.67
CA GLY A 168 1.75 27.26 20.83
C GLY A 168 2.50 26.87 22.10
#